data_46bf90ccf2c54791a0508ab0c995316d
#
_entry.id   46bf90ccf2c54791a0508ab0c995316d
#
_cell.length_a   1.000
_cell.length_b   1.000
_cell.length_c   1.000
_cell.angle_alpha   90.00
_cell.angle_beta   90.00
_cell.angle_gamma   90.00
#
_symmetry.space_group_name_H-M   'P 1'
#
loop_
_entity.id
_entity.type
_entity.pdbx_description
1 polymer ?
#
loop_
_entity_poly.entity_id
_entity_poly.type
_entity_poly.pdbx_seq_one_letter_code
_entity_poly.pdbx_strand_id
1 'polypeptide(L)'
;ADILEIGVPFSDPVADGPVIQNASYQAIQKGTTLTKIFDMVEGVRKEKCEVPIVFMMYYNTVYHYGLDAFVARCIECGVDGLIIPDLPFEEQSELKTVLAKNEASPILIQLVSPVSKQRVPMLLENARGFVYCVSQMGVTGKGANFHKDIREYLAAVNRPVQFR
;
A
#
# COMPACT_ATOMS: atom_id res chain seq x y z
N ALA A 1 15.44 9.54 3.32
CA ALA A 1 14.48 8.44 3.33
C ALA A 1 14.76 7.55 2.12
N ASP A 2 14.58 6.24 2.28
CA ASP A 2 14.81 5.27 1.20
C ASP A 2 13.52 5.00 0.41
N ILE A 3 12.36 5.16 1.05
CA ILE A 3 11.03 5.06 0.47
C ILE A 3 10.14 6.12 1.13
N LEU A 4 9.28 6.77 0.37
CA LEU A 4 8.26 7.67 0.86
C LEU A 4 6.88 7.01 0.73
N GLU A 5 6.20 6.80 1.85
CA GLU A 5 4.83 6.33 1.89
C GLU A 5 3.87 7.52 2.04
N ILE A 6 2.91 7.62 1.13
CA ILE A 6 1.87 8.65 1.15
C ILE A 6 0.53 7.99 1.50
N GLY A 7 -0.01 8.32 2.67
CA GLY A 7 -1.36 7.94 3.06
C GLY A 7 -2.39 8.74 2.28
N VAL A 8 -3.15 8.10 1.41
CA VAL A 8 -4.26 8.72 0.70
C VAL A 8 -5.48 8.77 1.61
N PRO A 9 -6.02 9.96 1.93
CA PRO A 9 -7.12 10.06 2.88
C PRO A 9 -8.40 9.43 2.33
N PHE A 10 -9.14 8.76 3.22
CA PHE A 10 -10.41 8.10 2.93
C PHE A 10 -11.43 8.40 4.02
N SER A 11 -12.72 8.51 3.65
CA SER A 11 -13.79 8.87 4.59
C SER A 11 -14.10 7.77 5.61
N ASP A 12 -13.92 6.49 5.21
CA ASP A 12 -14.33 5.32 5.99
C ASP A 12 -13.15 4.35 6.24
N PRO A 13 -12.08 4.79 6.91
CA PRO A 13 -10.81 4.05 7.02
C PRO A 13 -10.90 2.94 8.07
N VAL A 14 -11.57 1.84 7.74
CA VAL A 14 -11.90 0.71 8.64
C VAL A 14 -10.68 -0.02 9.20
N ALA A 15 -9.54 0.02 8.51
CA ALA A 15 -8.30 -0.61 8.96
C ALA A 15 -7.46 0.31 9.86
N ASP A 16 -7.84 1.59 10.02
CA ASP A 16 -7.04 2.59 10.72
C ASP A 16 -7.52 2.86 12.13
N GLY A 17 -6.57 3.23 12.99
CA GLY A 17 -6.86 3.72 14.34
C GLY A 17 -7.23 5.21 14.38
N PRO A 18 -7.68 5.71 15.55
CA PRO A 18 -8.22 7.07 15.70
C PRO A 18 -7.29 8.17 15.21
N VAL A 19 -5.97 7.98 15.33
CA VAL A 19 -4.97 8.98 14.92
C VAL A 19 -4.98 9.16 13.40
N ILE A 20 -4.93 8.05 12.65
CA ILE A 20 -4.93 8.06 11.20
C ILE A 20 -6.32 8.46 10.67
N GLN A 21 -7.40 7.97 11.29
CA GLN A 21 -8.76 8.40 10.96
C GLN A 21 -8.92 9.92 11.06
N ASN A 22 -8.44 10.52 12.16
CA ASN A 22 -8.49 11.96 12.36
C ASN A 22 -7.63 12.71 11.32
N ALA A 23 -6.44 12.20 11.00
CA ALA A 23 -5.57 12.79 9.98
C ALA A 23 -6.25 12.77 8.59
N SER A 24 -6.85 11.64 8.21
CA SER A 24 -7.65 11.51 6.96
C SER A 24 -8.81 12.49 6.94
N TYR A 25 -9.58 12.55 8.03
CA TYR A 25 -10.69 13.49 8.16
C TYR A 25 -10.24 14.95 7.97
N GLN A 26 -9.19 15.36 8.66
CA GLN A 26 -8.67 16.73 8.53
C GLN A 26 -8.16 17.05 7.12
N ALA A 27 -7.50 16.08 6.47
CA ALA A 27 -7.02 16.26 5.10
C ALA A 27 -8.21 16.46 4.13
N ILE A 28 -9.27 15.65 4.27
CA ILE A 28 -10.50 15.79 3.47
C ILE A 28 -11.15 17.15 3.72
N GLN A 29 -11.29 17.56 4.99
CA GLN A 29 -11.88 18.87 5.33
C GLN A 29 -11.10 20.05 4.75
N LYS A 30 -9.79 19.91 4.57
CA LYS A 30 -8.94 20.90 3.89
C LYS A 30 -8.99 20.79 2.36
N GLY A 31 -9.85 19.92 1.83
CA GLY A 31 -10.06 19.75 0.39
C GLY A 31 -8.97 18.95 -0.32
N THR A 32 -8.29 18.04 0.40
CA THR A 32 -7.38 17.07 -0.23
C THR A 32 -8.20 16.07 -1.05
N THR A 33 -7.80 15.87 -2.30
CA THR A 33 -8.38 14.89 -3.22
C THR A 33 -7.28 14.03 -3.82
N LEU A 34 -7.63 12.87 -4.38
CA LEU A 34 -6.66 12.01 -5.07
C LEU A 34 -5.96 12.76 -6.22
N THR A 35 -6.69 13.59 -6.98
CA THR A 35 -6.11 14.41 -8.03
C THR A 35 -5.01 15.34 -7.49
N LYS A 36 -5.26 16.04 -6.39
CA LYS A 36 -4.25 16.89 -5.76
C LYS A 36 -3.02 16.12 -5.26
N ILE A 37 -3.22 14.88 -4.83
CA ILE A 37 -2.11 14.00 -4.41
C ILE A 37 -1.28 13.60 -5.63
N PHE A 38 -1.90 13.25 -6.75
CA PHE A 38 -1.19 13.00 -8.00
C PHE A 38 -0.41 14.24 -8.46
N ASP A 39 -1.02 15.43 -8.44
CA ASP A 39 -0.37 16.69 -8.81
C ASP A 39 0.84 16.98 -7.91
N MET A 40 0.73 16.69 -6.61
CA MET A 40 1.84 16.82 -5.67
C MET A 40 3.00 15.86 -6.02
N VAL A 41 2.72 14.59 -6.31
CA VAL A 41 3.74 13.61 -6.71
C VAL A 41 4.42 14.05 -8.00
N GLU A 42 3.65 14.48 -9.00
CA GLU A 42 4.17 15.00 -10.26
C GLU A 42 5.09 16.21 -10.02
N GLY A 43 4.70 17.12 -9.12
CA GLY A 43 5.53 18.26 -8.72
C GLY A 43 6.86 17.82 -8.12
N VAL A 44 6.83 16.84 -7.20
CA VAL A 44 8.04 16.26 -6.58
C VAL A 44 8.95 15.61 -7.62
N ARG A 45 8.39 14.92 -8.62
CA ARG A 45 9.16 14.30 -9.71
C ARG A 45 9.81 15.34 -10.63
N LYS A 46 9.12 16.46 -10.88
CA LYS A 46 9.70 17.60 -11.65
C LYS A 46 10.93 18.20 -10.98
N GLU A 47 11.00 18.17 -9.65
CA GLU A 47 12.19 18.53 -8.85
C GLU A 47 13.29 17.45 -8.83
N LYS A 48 13.18 16.44 -9.71
CA LYS A 48 14.15 15.32 -9.86
C LYS A 48 14.31 14.46 -8.60
N CYS A 49 13.27 14.35 -7.79
CA CYS A 49 13.26 13.41 -6.67
C CYS A 49 13.10 11.97 -7.20
N GLU A 50 14.09 11.12 -6.97
CA GLU A 50 14.13 9.72 -7.41
C GLU A 50 13.76 8.73 -6.29
N VAL A 51 13.46 9.22 -5.08
CA VAL A 51 13.02 8.38 -3.95
C VAL A 51 11.74 7.65 -4.35
N PRO A 52 11.67 6.32 -4.19
CA PRO A 52 10.44 5.57 -4.46
C PRO A 52 9.26 6.10 -3.65
N ILE A 53 8.15 6.32 -4.32
CA ILE A 53 6.89 6.81 -3.73
C ILE A 53 5.84 5.71 -3.79
N VAL A 54 5.30 5.35 -2.63
CA VAL A 54 4.28 4.32 -2.46
C VAL A 54 3.01 4.94 -1.90
N PHE A 55 1.85 4.61 -2.48
CA PHE A 55 0.56 4.98 -1.92
C PHE A 55 0.04 3.91 -0.96
N MET A 56 -0.30 4.32 0.26
CA MET A 56 -1.11 3.54 1.19
C MET A 56 -2.56 4.04 1.05
N MET A 57 -3.46 3.20 0.56
CA MET A 57 -4.82 3.64 0.23
C MET A 57 -5.83 2.50 0.26
N TYR A 58 -7.10 2.85 0.36
CA TYR A 58 -8.21 1.90 0.31
C TYR A 58 -8.63 1.59 -1.12
N TYR A 59 -9.00 0.33 -1.38
CA TYR A 59 -9.37 -0.15 -2.71
C TYR A 59 -10.58 0.57 -3.30
N ASN A 60 -11.53 0.96 -2.47
CA ASN A 60 -12.70 1.74 -2.91
C ASN A 60 -12.29 2.99 -3.71
N THR A 61 -11.24 3.69 -3.29
CA THR A 61 -10.74 4.88 -4.00
C THR A 61 -10.22 4.53 -5.39
N VAL A 62 -9.48 3.42 -5.52
CA VAL A 62 -8.97 2.90 -6.80
C VAL A 62 -10.12 2.51 -7.72
N TYR A 63 -11.08 1.74 -7.17
CA TYR A 63 -12.24 1.26 -7.89
C TYR A 63 -13.11 2.41 -8.43
N HIS A 64 -13.36 3.42 -7.60
CA HIS A 64 -14.15 4.60 -7.98
C HIS A 64 -13.47 5.47 -9.05
N TYR A 65 -12.15 5.54 -9.03
CA TYR A 65 -11.37 6.25 -10.06
C TYR A 65 -11.42 5.51 -11.40
N GLY A 66 -11.59 4.19 -11.35
CA GLY A 66 -11.48 3.27 -12.48
C GLY A 66 -10.05 2.74 -12.61
N LEU A 67 -9.90 1.40 -12.60
CA LEU A 67 -8.59 0.73 -12.49
C LEU A 67 -7.62 1.15 -13.59
N ASP A 68 -8.03 1.11 -14.86
CA ASP A 68 -7.17 1.48 -15.98
C ASP A 68 -6.73 2.96 -15.91
N ALA A 69 -7.67 3.87 -15.60
CA ALA A 69 -7.39 5.30 -15.48
C ALA A 69 -6.47 5.59 -14.29
N PHE A 70 -6.70 4.91 -13.15
CA PHE A 70 -5.86 5.04 -11.96
C PHE A 70 -4.43 4.59 -12.21
N VAL A 71 -4.24 3.42 -12.80
CA VAL A 71 -2.90 2.89 -13.11
C VAL A 71 -2.19 3.77 -14.14
N ALA A 72 -2.89 4.22 -15.17
CA ALA A 72 -2.33 5.17 -16.14
C ALA A 72 -1.83 6.44 -15.45
N ARG A 73 -2.64 7.02 -14.53
CA ARG A 73 -2.24 8.23 -13.80
C ARG A 73 -1.08 7.98 -12.82
N CYS A 74 -1.01 6.81 -12.19
CA CYS A 74 0.15 6.41 -11.38
C CYS A 74 1.44 6.40 -12.22
N ILE A 75 1.39 5.84 -13.41
CA ILE A 75 2.54 5.79 -14.34
C ILE A 75 2.97 7.20 -14.73
N GLU A 76 2.02 8.04 -15.16
CA GLU A 76 2.28 9.42 -15.60
C GLU A 76 2.96 10.27 -14.53
N CYS A 77 2.51 10.19 -13.28
CA CYS A 77 3.07 10.99 -12.20
C CYS A 77 4.25 10.34 -11.47
N GLY A 78 4.56 9.06 -11.74
CA GLY A 78 5.70 8.36 -11.16
C GLY A 78 5.46 7.80 -9.77
N VAL A 79 4.31 7.18 -9.53
CA VAL A 79 4.06 6.34 -8.34
C VAL A 79 4.67 4.97 -8.54
N ASP A 80 5.51 4.51 -7.60
CA ASP A 80 6.27 3.27 -7.71
C ASP A 80 5.57 2.06 -7.09
N GLY A 81 4.70 2.26 -6.11
CA GLY A 81 4.05 1.15 -5.43
C GLY A 81 2.68 1.50 -4.82
N LEU A 82 1.92 0.45 -4.56
CA LEU A 82 0.59 0.50 -3.94
C LEU A 82 0.53 -0.46 -2.76
N ILE A 83 0.08 0.03 -1.61
CA ILE A 83 -0.29 -0.76 -0.43
C ILE A 83 -1.79 -0.58 -0.24
N ILE A 84 -2.56 -1.67 -0.34
CA ILE A 84 -4.02 -1.64 -0.27
C ILE A 84 -4.48 -2.62 0.83
N PRO A 85 -4.66 -2.15 2.07
CA PRO A 85 -4.90 -3.00 3.23
C PRO A 85 -6.22 -3.78 3.19
N ASP A 86 -7.22 -3.25 2.50
CA ASP A 86 -8.57 -3.82 2.37
C ASP A 86 -8.76 -4.67 1.10
N LEU A 87 -7.67 -4.94 0.33
CA LEU A 87 -7.72 -5.80 -0.84
C LEU A 87 -7.08 -7.17 -0.54
N PRO A 88 -7.89 -8.20 -0.21
CA PRO A 88 -7.38 -9.54 0.06
C PRO A 88 -6.65 -10.13 -1.15
N PHE A 89 -5.70 -11.02 -0.90
CA PHE A 89 -4.90 -11.66 -1.95
C PHE A 89 -5.77 -12.32 -3.04
N GLU A 90 -6.88 -12.93 -2.65
CA GLU A 90 -7.81 -13.62 -3.53
C GLU A 90 -8.56 -12.68 -4.48
N GLU A 91 -8.72 -11.41 -4.10
CA GLU A 91 -9.45 -10.40 -4.86
C GLU A 91 -8.52 -9.51 -5.70
N GLN A 92 -7.22 -9.74 -5.68
CA GLN A 92 -6.24 -8.90 -6.38
C GLN A 92 -6.20 -9.12 -7.90
N SER A 93 -6.88 -10.14 -8.44
CA SER A 93 -6.73 -10.58 -9.83
C SER A 93 -7.06 -9.48 -10.84
N GLU A 94 -8.11 -8.71 -10.62
CA GLU A 94 -8.54 -7.64 -11.52
C GLU A 94 -7.49 -6.52 -11.58
N LEU A 95 -7.06 -6.01 -10.42
CA LEU A 95 -6.02 -4.97 -10.36
C LEU A 95 -4.69 -5.48 -10.93
N LYS A 96 -4.27 -6.70 -10.59
CA LYS A 96 -3.04 -7.32 -11.14
C LYS A 96 -3.08 -7.41 -12.66
N THR A 97 -4.23 -7.73 -13.24
CA THR A 97 -4.41 -7.77 -14.70
C THR A 97 -4.16 -6.40 -15.33
N VAL A 98 -4.64 -5.34 -14.72
CA VAL A 98 -4.41 -3.98 -15.22
C VAL A 98 -2.94 -3.57 -15.03
N LEU A 99 -2.36 -3.82 -13.86
CA LEU A 99 -0.95 -3.53 -13.58
C LEU A 99 0.01 -4.27 -14.55
N ALA A 100 -0.34 -5.49 -14.96
CA ALA A 100 0.48 -6.27 -15.88
C ALA A 100 0.50 -5.75 -17.33
N LYS A 101 -0.36 -4.79 -17.67
CA LYS A 101 -0.40 -4.21 -19.03
C LYS A 101 0.80 -3.35 -19.37
N ASN A 102 1.52 -2.83 -18.36
CA ASN A 102 2.65 -1.94 -18.55
C ASN A 102 3.75 -2.20 -17.51
N GLU A 103 5.00 -2.32 -17.96
CA GLU A 103 6.15 -2.54 -17.08
C GLU A 103 6.41 -1.38 -16.10
N ALA A 104 6.01 -0.15 -16.47
CA ALA A 104 6.10 1.03 -15.62
C ALA A 104 4.97 1.13 -14.58
N SER A 105 4.06 0.17 -14.52
CA SER A 105 2.98 0.15 -13.52
C SER A 105 3.53 0.05 -12.10
N PRO A 106 2.88 0.70 -11.12
CA PRO A 106 3.28 0.57 -9.72
C PRO A 106 3.22 -0.88 -9.26
N ILE A 107 4.13 -1.24 -8.36
CA ILE A 107 4.17 -2.58 -7.76
C ILE A 107 3.07 -2.70 -6.71
N LEU A 108 2.25 -3.75 -6.77
CA LEU A 108 1.33 -4.07 -5.68
C LEU A 108 2.10 -4.76 -4.55
N ILE A 109 2.33 -4.02 -3.47
CA ILE A 109 3.06 -4.48 -2.28
C ILE A 109 2.19 -5.45 -1.49
N GLN A 110 2.73 -6.63 -1.18
CA GLN A 110 1.99 -7.63 -0.43
C GLN A 110 2.03 -7.33 1.07
N LEU A 111 0.85 -7.39 1.71
CA LEU A 111 0.72 -7.33 3.16
C LEU A 111 0.70 -8.73 3.75
N VAL A 112 1.42 -8.90 4.83
CA VAL A 112 1.38 -10.10 5.67
C VAL A 112 1.13 -9.70 7.11
N SER A 113 0.50 -10.58 7.87
CA SER A 113 0.17 -10.37 9.28
C SER A 113 0.49 -11.62 10.10
N PRO A 114 0.60 -11.54 11.43
CA PRO A 114 0.87 -12.70 12.27
C PRO A 114 -0.12 -13.85 12.10
N VAL A 115 -1.40 -13.53 11.80
CA VAL A 115 -2.43 -14.56 11.54
C VAL A 115 -2.28 -15.21 10.17
N SER A 116 -1.53 -14.61 9.27
CA SER A 116 -1.28 -15.15 7.93
C SER A 116 -0.12 -16.14 7.89
N LYS A 117 0.47 -16.53 9.03
CA LYS A 117 1.70 -17.34 9.11
C LYS A 117 1.72 -18.56 8.17
N GLN A 118 0.62 -19.30 8.11
CA GLN A 118 0.50 -20.47 7.22
C GLN A 118 0.37 -20.09 5.73
N ARG A 119 -0.07 -18.88 5.43
CA ARG A 119 -0.30 -18.37 4.09
C ARG A 119 0.88 -17.58 3.54
N VAL A 120 1.86 -17.22 4.39
CA VAL A 120 3.03 -16.42 4.00
C VAL A 120 3.72 -16.96 2.75
N PRO A 121 4.02 -18.27 2.59
CA PRO A 121 4.65 -18.77 1.38
C PRO A 121 3.85 -18.44 0.10
N MET A 122 2.54 -18.64 0.14
CA MET A 122 1.63 -18.34 -0.98
C MET A 122 1.57 -16.83 -1.28
N LEU A 123 1.47 -16.01 -0.24
CA LEU A 123 1.41 -14.54 -0.38
C LEU A 123 2.70 -13.97 -0.99
N LEU A 124 3.84 -14.60 -0.74
CA LEU A 124 5.14 -14.12 -1.16
C LEU A 124 5.65 -14.75 -2.46
N GLU A 125 5.00 -15.78 -2.99
CA GLU A 125 5.44 -16.51 -4.18
C GLU A 125 5.74 -15.59 -5.38
N ASN A 126 4.92 -14.56 -5.57
CA ASN A 126 5.06 -13.59 -6.64
C ASN A 126 5.19 -12.13 -6.10
N ALA A 127 5.62 -11.96 -4.85
CA ALA A 127 5.81 -10.65 -4.28
C ALA A 127 6.97 -9.91 -4.97
N ARG A 128 6.82 -8.60 -5.16
CA ARG A 128 7.83 -7.72 -5.74
C ARG A 128 8.04 -6.51 -4.83
N GLY A 129 9.19 -5.86 -4.97
CA GLY A 129 9.55 -4.70 -4.19
C GLY A 129 9.89 -5.07 -2.74
N PHE A 130 8.98 -4.88 -1.82
CA PHE A 130 9.13 -5.26 -0.42
C PHE A 130 7.85 -5.89 0.13
N VAL A 131 7.88 -6.36 1.37
CA VAL A 131 6.71 -6.93 2.05
C VAL A 131 6.32 -6.04 3.22
N TYR A 132 5.06 -5.65 3.27
CA TYR A 132 4.53 -4.87 4.38
C TYR A 132 4.10 -5.80 5.52
N CYS A 133 4.88 -5.83 6.59
CA CYS A 133 4.65 -6.68 7.74
C CYS A 133 3.81 -5.96 8.80
N VAL A 134 2.55 -6.33 8.94
CA VAL A 134 1.69 -5.82 10.01
C VAL A 134 2.13 -6.44 11.34
N SER A 135 2.50 -5.62 12.31
CA SER A 135 3.06 -6.07 13.60
C SER A 135 2.00 -6.49 14.63
N GLN A 136 0.75 -6.06 14.45
CA GLN A 136 -0.35 -6.30 15.40
C GLN A 136 -1.66 -6.61 14.68
N MET A 137 -2.51 -7.38 15.40
CA MET A 137 -3.93 -7.49 15.06
C MET A 137 -4.68 -6.35 15.73
N GLY A 138 -5.26 -5.47 14.94
CA GLY A 138 -6.04 -4.31 15.42
C GLY A 138 -5.70 -3.03 14.67
N VAL A 139 -6.40 -1.96 15.04
CA VAL A 139 -6.23 -0.64 14.38
C VAL A 139 -4.91 0.02 14.76
N THR A 140 -4.29 0.69 13.82
CA THR A 140 -3.04 1.46 13.98
C THR A 140 -3.16 2.49 15.11
N GLY A 141 -2.14 2.58 15.99
CA GLY A 141 -2.05 3.64 16.99
C GLY A 141 -2.54 3.28 18.41
N LYS A 142 -2.90 2.03 18.69
CA LYS A 142 -3.11 1.54 20.06
C LYS A 142 -1.87 0.78 20.53
N GLY A 143 -1.10 1.37 21.44
CA GLY A 143 0.01 0.86 22.26
C GLY A 143 0.79 -0.37 21.77
N ALA A 144 2.10 -0.32 21.87
CA ALA A 144 3.03 -1.32 21.34
C ALA A 144 3.06 -2.64 22.13
N ASN A 145 2.01 -3.45 22.02
CA ASN A 145 2.11 -4.87 22.37
C ASN A 145 2.38 -5.67 21.09
N PHE A 146 3.65 -5.94 20.80
CA PHE A 146 4.01 -6.84 19.71
C PHE A 146 3.40 -8.21 19.95
N HIS A 147 2.95 -8.85 18.86
CA HIS A 147 2.46 -10.23 18.93
C HIS A 147 3.54 -11.13 19.55
N LYS A 148 3.15 -12.06 20.45
CA LYS A 148 4.11 -12.91 21.18
C LYS A 148 5.05 -13.68 20.26
N ASP A 149 4.59 -14.01 19.06
CA ASP A 149 5.32 -14.82 18.08
C ASP A 149 5.94 -13.99 16.94
N ILE A 150 6.20 -12.69 17.17
CA ILE A 150 6.71 -11.80 16.11
C ILE A 150 8.02 -12.31 15.50
N ARG A 151 8.89 -12.92 16.30
CA ARG A 151 10.17 -13.47 15.81
C ARG A 151 9.97 -14.63 14.83
N GLU A 152 9.06 -15.54 15.14
CA GLU A 152 8.72 -16.68 14.27
C GLU A 152 8.02 -16.19 12.99
N TYR A 153 7.15 -15.20 13.13
CA TYR A 153 6.48 -14.56 12.01
C TYR A 153 7.47 -13.89 11.06
N LEU A 154 8.38 -13.06 11.58
CA LEU A 154 9.42 -12.42 10.77
C LEU A 154 10.38 -13.43 10.17
N ALA A 155 10.73 -14.53 10.89
CA ALA A 155 11.53 -15.61 10.35
C ALA A 155 10.83 -16.35 9.19
N ALA A 156 9.51 -16.48 9.25
CA ALA A 156 8.72 -17.06 8.14
C ALA A 156 8.71 -16.16 6.90
N VAL A 157 8.67 -14.84 7.08
CA VAL A 157 8.74 -13.84 6.00
C VAL A 157 10.15 -13.76 5.41
N ASN A 158 11.19 -13.87 6.26
CA ASN A 158 12.60 -13.72 5.85
C ASN A 158 13.22 -15.00 5.25
N ARG A 159 12.43 -16.04 4.99
CA ARG A 159 12.90 -17.16 4.17
C ARG A 159 13.20 -16.63 2.77
N PRO A 160 14.32 -17.06 2.12
CA PRO A 160 14.71 -16.51 0.84
C PRO A 160 13.61 -16.76 -0.19
N VAL A 161 12.79 -15.75 -0.38
CA VAL A 161 11.94 -15.62 -1.55
C VAL A 161 12.88 -15.13 -2.64
N GLN A 162 13.05 -15.90 -3.71
CA GLN A 162 13.79 -15.43 -4.86
C GLN A 162 13.00 -14.27 -5.47
N PHE A 163 13.34 -13.05 -5.08
CA PHE A 163 12.86 -11.86 -5.76
C PHE A 163 13.41 -11.91 -7.19
N ARG A 164 12.54 -12.10 -8.16
CA ARG A 164 12.86 -11.99 -9.60
C ARG A 164 12.55 -10.59 -10.06
#